data_1d824264ef35c09277d086c26551b806
#
_entry.id   1d824264ef35c09277d086c26551b806
#
_cell.length_a   1.000
_cell.length_b   1.000
_cell.length_c   1.000
_cell.angle_alpha   90.00
_cell.angle_beta   90.00
_cell.angle_gamma   90.00
#
_symmetry.space_group_name_H-M   'P 1'
#
loop_
_entity.id
_entity.type
_entity.pdbx_description
1 polymer ?
#
loop_
_entity_poly.entity_id
_entity_poly.type
_entity_poly.pdbx_seq_one_letter_code
_entity_poly.pdbx_strand_id
1 'polypeptide(L)'
;KSNKIPLSDSEKKTILTTAMATWVDGMMEACDGYVTSWDVVNEPISGRDKDGDGYYDLQSATRGTVSEDDAKKNFYWQDYLGDLDYVRTAVAEARKGFAAHNGDAAKLKLFINDYNLESDWDDNKKLKSLIHWIGEWEKDGVTRIDGIGSQMHVSFSANPTVQKSKEEHVVKMLQLMAATGKLVKISELDMGYNDAAGNAVMTENLTEAQHKQMSDYYRFIVGQYFKIIPASQQYGITQWCITDSPKDSGWRGGEPTGLWDANFLRKHTYAGFADGLRGE
;
A
#
# COMPACT_ATOMS: atom_id res chain seq x y z
N LYS A 1 -17.13 -23.72 33.40
CA LYS A 1 -16.88 -22.33 32.97
C LYS A 1 -15.47 -22.02 33.44
N SER A 2 -14.46 -21.96 32.55
CA SER A 2 -13.13 -21.49 32.94
C SER A 2 -13.24 -20.02 33.32
N ASN A 3 -12.89 -19.67 34.56
CA ASN A 3 -12.73 -18.30 34.96
C ASN A 3 -11.53 -17.71 34.17
N LYS A 4 -11.82 -17.07 33.03
CA LYS A 4 -10.81 -16.35 32.30
C LYS A 4 -10.43 -15.10 33.11
N ILE A 5 -9.24 -15.06 33.68
CA ILE A 5 -8.69 -13.86 34.30
C ILE A 5 -8.29 -12.93 33.16
N PRO A 6 -8.85 -11.70 33.10
CA PRO A 6 -8.43 -10.72 32.10
C PRO A 6 -6.94 -10.39 32.28
N LEU A 7 -6.18 -10.42 31.19
CA LEU A 7 -4.79 -9.96 31.18
C LEU A 7 -4.74 -8.43 31.37
N SER A 8 -3.78 -7.97 32.12
CA SER A 8 -3.43 -6.56 32.19
C SER A 8 -2.88 -6.07 30.84
N ASP A 9 -2.88 -4.76 30.59
CA ASP A 9 -2.37 -4.21 29.34
C ASP A 9 -0.86 -4.45 29.19
N SER A 10 -0.11 -4.47 30.29
CA SER A 10 1.32 -4.83 30.29
C SER A 10 1.55 -6.29 29.87
N GLU A 11 0.73 -7.22 30.39
CA GLU A 11 0.80 -8.64 30.00
C GLU A 11 0.44 -8.83 28.53
N LYS A 12 -0.63 -8.17 28.03
CA LYS A 12 -1.01 -8.19 26.62
C LYS A 12 0.15 -7.65 25.73
N LYS A 13 0.74 -6.50 26.10
CA LYS A 13 1.86 -5.91 25.38
C LYS A 13 3.04 -6.88 25.30
N THR A 14 3.42 -7.50 26.41
CA THR A 14 4.53 -8.47 26.45
C THR A 14 4.26 -9.68 25.56
N ILE A 15 3.07 -10.28 25.66
CA ILE A 15 2.69 -11.46 24.86
C ILE A 15 2.70 -11.10 23.37
N LEU A 16 2.13 -9.97 22.98
CA LEU A 16 2.03 -9.57 21.59
C LEU A 16 3.37 -9.14 20.99
N THR A 17 4.23 -8.48 21.78
CA THR A 17 5.61 -8.20 21.35
C THR A 17 6.36 -9.50 21.06
N THR A 18 6.23 -10.50 21.94
CA THR A 18 6.85 -11.82 21.73
C THR A 18 6.27 -12.54 20.50
N ALA A 19 4.95 -12.47 20.31
CA ALA A 19 4.29 -13.07 19.15
C ALA A 19 4.74 -12.43 17.82
N MET A 20 4.86 -11.10 17.79
CA MET A 20 5.38 -10.36 16.62
C MET A 20 6.83 -10.77 16.33
N ALA A 21 7.69 -10.78 17.34
CA ALA A 21 9.10 -11.19 17.20
C ALA A 21 9.20 -12.62 16.65
N THR A 22 8.45 -13.57 17.21
CA THR A 22 8.42 -14.96 16.74
C THR A 22 7.94 -15.08 15.29
N TRP A 23 6.90 -14.33 14.93
CA TRP A 23 6.36 -14.35 13.57
C TRP A 23 7.38 -13.78 12.55
N VAL A 24 7.95 -12.62 12.85
CA VAL A 24 8.93 -11.96 11.98
C VAL A 24 10.20 -12.82 11.83
N ASP A 25 10.70 -13.37 12.92
CA ASP A 25 11.89 -14.24 12.90
C ASP A 25 11.65 -15.49 12.03
N GLY A 26 10.49 -16.16 12.21
CA GLY A 26 10.11 -17.32 11.40
C GLY A 26 9.93 -17.00 9.91
N MET A 27 9.44 -15.80 9.56
CA MET A 27 9.38 -15.35 8.16
C MET A 27 10.79 -15.14 7.60
N MET A 28 11.70 -14.53 8.35
CA MET A 28 13.08 -14.31 7.92
C MET A 28 13.83 -15.64 7.79
N GLU A 29 13.63 -16.59 8.72
CA GLU A 29 14.17 -17.94 8.64
C GLU A 29 13.69 -18.66 7.38
N ALA A 30 12.39 -18.66 7.11
CA ALA A 30 11.81 -19.33 5.94
C ALA A 30 12.34 -18.78 4.61
N CYS A 31 12.72 -17.51 4.56
CA CYS A 31 13.26 -16.84 3.37
C CYS A 31 14.79 -16.90 3.27
N ASP A 32 15.51 -17.31 4.31
CA ASP A 32 16.94 -17.59 4.34
C ASP A 32 17.81 -16.51 3.65
N GLY A 33 17.51 -15.23 3.90
CA GLY A 33 18.19 -14.09 3.28
C GLY A 33 17.89 -13.84 1.82
N TYR A 34 17.04 -14.65 1.17
CA TYR A 34 16.71 -14.53 -0.24
C TYR A 34 15.79 -13.32 -0.54
N VAL A 35 14.75 -13.10 0.29
CA VAL A 35 13.81 -12.00 0.14
C VAL A 35 14.34 -10.75 0.83
N THR A 36 14.79 -9.80 0.06
CA THR A 36 15.47 -8.58 0.55
C THR A 36 14.58 -7.34 0.67
N SER A 37 13.29 -7.45 0.31
CA SER A 37 12.32 -6.35 0.38
C SER A 37 11.04 -6.80 1.04
N TRP A 38 10.59 -6.04 2.04
CA TRP A 38 9.41 -6.36 2.82
C TRP A 38 8.54 -5.13 3.03
N ASP A 39 7.23 -5.28 2.93
CA ASP A 39 6.28 -4.36 3.52
C ASP A 39 6.19 -4.70 5.01
N VAL A 40 7.06 -4.05 5.80
CA VAL A 40 7.17 -4.32 7.23
C VAL A 40 5.92 -3.90 7.99
N VAL A 41 5.19 -2.93 7.46
CA VAL A 41 3.84 -2.56 7.88
C VAL A 41 3.00 -2.23 6.64
N ASN A 42 1.79 -2.77 6.61
CA ASN A 42 0.82 -2.54 5.55
C ASN A 42 -0.43 -1.86 6.10
N GLU A 43 -0.94 -0.85 5.37
CA GLU A 43 -2.20 -0.14 5.61
C GLU A 43 -2.35 0.45 7.02
N PRO A 44 -1.37 1.22 7.51
CA PRO A 44 -1.46 1.75 8.88
C PRO A 44 -2.44 2.91 9.03
N ILE A 45 -2.75 3.66 7.97
CA ILE A 45 -3.49 4.92 8.07
C ILE A 45 -5.00 4.72 7.97
N SER A 46 -5.75 5.24 8.95
CA SER A 46 -7.20 5.04 9.06
C SER A 46 -8.05 5.85 8.05
N GLY A 47 -7.53 6.94 7.52
CA GLY A 47 -8.29 7.91 6.73
C GLY A 47 -9.19 8.84 7.57
N ARG A 48 -8.96 8.95 8.88
CA ARG A 48 -9.69 9.85 9.79
C ARG A 48 -8.70 10.65 10.64
N ASP A 49 -9.00 11.92 10.84
CA ASP A 49 -8.28 12.88 11.68
C ASP A 49 -9.22 13.25 12.84
N LYS A 50 -9.05 12.63 14.00
CA LYS A 50 -9.96 12.77 15.13
C LYS A 50 -9.52 13.84 16.11
N ASP A 51 -8.23 13.97 16.32
CA ASP A 51 -7.67 14.96 17.23
C ASP A 51 -7.54 16.34 16.58
N GLY A 52 -7.71 16.42 15.25
CA GLY A 52 -7.71 17.65 14.49
C GLY A 52 -6.33 18.25 14.27
N ASP A 53 -5.28 17.44 14.35
CA ASP A 53 -3.89 17.89 14.14
C ASP A 53 -3.53 18.09 12.66
N GLY A 54 -4.44 17.70 11.76
CA GLY A 54 -4.28 17.83 10.30
C GLY A 54 -3.79 16.56 9.63
N TYR A 55 -3.48 15.50 10.38
CA TYR A 55 -3.06 14.19 9.86
C TYR A 55 -4.11 13.12 10.20
N TYR A 56 -4.15 12.08 9.41
CA TYR A 56 -4.99 10.93 9.72
C TYR A 56 -4.35 10.06 10.80
N ASP A 57 -5.19 9.62 11.75
CA ASP A 57 -4.82 8.64 12.77
C ASP A 57 -4.41 7.30 12.16
N LEU A 58 -3.74 6.47 12.95
CA LEU A 58 -3.53 5.08 12.61
C LEU A 58 -4.82 4.26 12.74
N GLN A 59 -4.90 3.13 12.03
CA GLN A 59 -5.98 2.15 12.16
C GLN A 59 -6.13 1.71 13.62
N SER A 60 -7.36 1.50 14.09
CA SER A 60 -7.65 1.04 15.45
C SER A 60 -9.00 0.35 15.52
N ALA A 61 -9.08 -0.76 16.25
CA ALA A 61 -10.31 -1.44 16.60
C ALA A 61 -10.82 -1.05 18.00
N THR A 62 -10.01 -0.39 18.82
CA THR A 62 -10.34 -0.07 20.22
C THR A 62 -10.56 1.42 20.48
N ARG A 63 -10.14 2.29 19.58
CA ARG A 63 -10.17 3.76 19.76
C ARG A 63 -11.32 4.45 19.02
N GLY A 64 -12.44 3.72 18.81
CA GLY A 64 -13.70 4.27 18.30
C GLY A 64 -13.64 4.80 16.84
N THR A 65 -12.71 4.32 16.01
CA THR A 65 -12.64 4.64 14.59
C THR A 65 -13.44 3.68 13.74
N VAL A 66 -13.77 2.51 14.27
CA VAL A 66 -14.52 1.42 13.61
C VAL A 66 -15.86 1.20 14.31
N SER A 67 -16.80 0.57 13.61
CA SER A 67 -18.05 0.12 14.22
C SER A 67 -17.77 -1.00 15.25
N GLU A 68 -18.72 -1.26 16.16
CA GLU A 68 -18.58 -2.40 17.11
C GLU A 68 -18.42 -3.74 16.40
N ASP A 69 -19.05 -3.91 15.23
CA ASP A 69 -18.94 -5.13 14.44
C ASP A 69 -17.56 -5.27 13.80
N ASP A 70 -17.01 -4.17 13.28
CA ASP A 70 -15.65 -4.17 12.73
C ASP A 70 -14.62 -4.36 13.84
N ALA A 71 -14.82 -3.72 15.01
CA ALA A 71 -13.96 -3.90 16.17
C ALA A 71 -13.84 -5.36 16.62
N LYS A 72 -14.92 -6.16 16.47
CA LYS A 72 -14.91 -7.60 16.79
C LYS A 72 -14.19 -8.46 15.77
N LYS A 73 -14.04 -7.96 14.52
CA LYS A 73 -13.45 -8.69 13.38
C LYS A 73 -12.02 -8.29 13.10
N ASN A 74 -11.58 -7.12 13.57
CA ASN A 74 -10.27 -6.55 13.27
C ASN A 74 -9.34 -6.64 14.49
N PHE A 75 -8.07 -6.82 14.20
CA PHE A 75 -6.99 -6.76 15.15
C PHE A 75 -5.92 -5.82 14.61
N TYR A 76 -5.52 -4.85 15.44
CA TYR A 76 -4.44 -3.92 15.11
C TYR A 76 -3.38 -3.94 16.22
N TRP A 77 -2.12 -4.15 15.84
CA TRP A 77 -0.99 -4.23 16.75
C TRP A 77 -0.83 -2.99 17.62
N GLN A 78 -1.04 -1.80 17.02
CA GLN A 78 -0.94 -0.51 17.70
C GLN A 78 -1.94 -0.32 18.84
N ASP A 79 -3.05 -1.01 18.83
CA ASP A 79 -4.03 -0.96 19.92
C ASP A 79 -3.48 -1.54 21.24
N TYR A 80 -2.44 -2.36 21.14
CA TYR A 80 -1.84 -3.08 22.27
C TYR A 80 -0.39 -2.67 22.51
N LEU A 81 0.39 -2.43 21.45
CA LEU A 81 1.80 -2.06 21.55
C LEU A 81 2.01 -0.54 21.61
N GLY A 82 1.02 0.24 21.17
CA GLY A 82 1.09 1.68 20.99
C GLY A 82 1.52 2.08 19.59
N ASP A 83 1.18 3.30 19.19
CA ASP A 83 1.31 3.84 17.84
C ASP A 83 2.74 3.93 17.33
N LEU A 84 3.70 4.06 18.23
CA LEU A 84 5.12 4.13 17.88
C LEU A 84 5.78 2.75 17.98
N ASP A 85 5.53 2.03 19.07
CA ASP A 85 6.30 0.83 19.41
C ASP A 85 6.01 -0.34 18.47
N TYR A 86 4.80 -0.45 17.89
CA TYR A 86 4.52 -1.58 17.02
C TYR A 86 5.37 -1.56 15.73
N VAL A 87 5.55 -0.39 15.10
CA VAL A 87 6.41 -0.25 13.91
C VAL A 87 7.87 -0.40 14.26
N ARG A 88 8.30 0.23 15.36
CA ARG A 88 9.68 0.15 15.85
C ARG A 88 10.08 -1.30 16.16
N THR A 89 9.19 -2.06 16.81
CA THR A 89 9.38 -3.48 17.07
C THR A 89 9.46 -4.28 15.78
N ALA A 90 8.52 -4.10 14.86
CA ALA A 90 8.50 -4.82 13.58
C ALA A 90 9.79 -4.57 12.79
N VAL A 91 10.23 -3.31 12.68
CA VAL A 91 11.47 -2.92 11.99
C VAL A 91 12.71 -3.53 12.66
N ALA A 92 12.78 -3.47 14.00
CA ALA A 92 13.92 -4.00 14.75
C ALA A 92 14.04 -5.53 14.61
N GLU A 93 12.91 -6.25 14.77
CA GLU A 93 12.90 -7.71 14.64
C GLU A 93 13.14 -8.16 13.19
N ALA A 94 12.64 -7.42 12.18
CA ALA A 94 12.93 -7.71 10.79
C ALA A 94 14.43 -7.60 10.49
N ARG A 95 15.11 -6.55 10.95
CA ARG A 95 16.55 -6.39 10.74
C ARG A 95 17.37 -7.44 11.48
N LYS A 96 17.00 -7.74 12.73
CA LYS A 96 17.64 -8.75 13.57
C LYS A 96 17.49 -10.15 12.97
N GLY A 97 16.24 -10.55 12.62
CA GLY A 97 15.96 -11.86 12.04
C GLY A 97 16.64 -12.05 10.69
N PHE A 98 16.60 -11.02 9.80
CA PHE A 98 17.26 -11.08 8.50
C PHE A 98 18.76 -11.32 8.62
N ALA A 99 19.43 -10.62 9.55
CA ALA A 99 20.86 -10.82 9.79
C ALA A 99 21.18 -12.19 10.43
N ALA A 100 20.26 -12.72 11.27
CA ALA A 100 20.42 -14.03 11.89
C ALA A 100 20.26 -15.18 10.89
N HIS A 101 19.47 -15.00 9.84
CA HIS A 101 19.14 -16.02 8.84
C HIS A 101 19.77 -15.71 7.47
N ASN A 102 21.10 -15.61 7.46
CA ASN A 102 21.95 -15.48 6.26
C ASN A 102 21.74 -14.23 5.40
N GLY A 103 20.97 -13.26 5.86
CA GLY A 103 20.71 -12.01 5.15
C GLY A 103 21.88 -11.04 5.21
N ASP A 104 22.23 -10.44 4.06
CA ASP A 104 23.13 -9.29 4.02
C ASP A 104 22.36 -8.01 4.41
N ALA A 105 22.62 -7.51 5.61
CA ALA A 105 21.92 -6.36 6.19
C ALA A 105 21.91 -5.11 5.28
N ALA A 106 22.89 -4.93 4.39
CA ALA A 106 22.95 -3.82 3.44
C ALA A 106 21.87 -3.93 2.34
N LYS A 107 21.41 -5.13 2.05
CA LYS A 107 20.41 -5.41 1.01
C LYS A 107 18.98 -5.29 1.51
N LEU A 108 18.73 -5.43 2.82
CA LEU A 108 17.37 -5.38 3.36
C LEU A 108 16.76 -4.01 3.18
N LYS A 109 15.57 -3.98 2.57
CA LYS A 109 14.74 -2.78 2.39
C LYS A 109 13.38 -2.99 3.03
N LEU A 110 13.03 -2.13 3.98
CA LEU A 110 11.77 -2.15 4.72
C LEU A 110 10.89 -0.98 4.28
N PHE A 111 9.71 -1.31 3.80
CA PHE A 111 8.72 -0.34 3.30
C PHE A 111 7.52 -0.25 4.23
N ILE A 112 6.92 0.93 4.29
CA ILE A 112 5.54 1.10 4.74
C ILE A 112 4.67 1.25 3.50
N ASN A 113 3.64 0.42 3.40
CA ASN A 113 2.77 0.32 2.24
C ASN A 113 1.35 0.75 2.60
N ASP A 114 0.67 1.51 1.72
CA ASP A 114 -0.73 1.87 1.93
C ASP A 114 -1.45 2.15 0.61
N TYR A 115 -2.78 2.13 0.64
CA TYR A 115 -3.66 2.42 -0.49
C TYR A 115 -4.20 3.85 -0.46
N ASN A 116 -4.73 4.32 -1.61
CA ASN A 116 -5.30 5.65 -1.77
C ASN A 116 -4.32 6.80 -1.45
N LEU A 117 -3.02 6.60 -1.64
CA LEU A 117 -2.02 7.65 -1.45
C LEU A 117 -2.10 8.72 -2.56
N GLU A 118 -2.64 8.34 -3.72
CA GLU A 118 -2.92 9.18 -4.89
C GLU A 118 -4.27 9.91 -4.84
N SER A 119 -4.99 9.82 -3.72
CA SER A 119 -6.37 10.29 -3.60
C SER A 119 -6.54 11.79 -3.90
N ASP A 120 -7.50 12.10 -4.79
CA ASP A 120 -7.83 13.47 -5.19
C ASP A 120 -8.89 14.11 -4.27
N TRP A 121 -9.73 13.31 -3.62
CA TRP A 121 -10.81 13.78 -2.75
C TRP A 121 -10.36 14.39 -1.43
N ASP A 122 -9.13 14.10 -0.99
CA ASP A 122 -8.53 14.59 0.25
C ASP A 122 -7.19 15.31 0.03
N ASP A 123 -6.88 15.63 -1.22
CA ASP A 123 -5.64 16.31 -1.59
C ASP A 123 -4.38 15.55 -1.15
N ASN A 124 -4.35 14.24 -1.37
CA ASN A 124 -3.28 13.34 -0.92
C ASN A 124 -3.04 13.40 0.61
N LYS A 125 -4.08 13.70 1.40
CA LYS A 125 -3.94 13.82 2.87
C LYS A 125 -3.47 12.51 3.48
N LYS A 126 -3.92 11.36 2.95
CA LYS A 126 -3.48 10.05 3.43
C LYS A 126 -1.97 9.86 3.28
N LEU A 127 -1.39 10.22 2.14
CA LEU A 127 0.06 10.20 1.94
C LEU A 127 0.80 11.16 2.87
N LYS A 128 0.30 12.39 3.01
CA LYS A 128 0.90 13.37 3.94
C LYS A 128 0.92 12.84 5.38
N SER A 129 -0.14 12.15 5.79
CA SER A 129 -0.23 11.50 7.10
C SER A 129 0.76 10.33 7.23
N LEU A 130 0.91 9.51 6.19
CA LEU A 130 1.89 8.43 6.19
C LEU A 130 3.33 8.96 6.32
N ILE A 131 3.66 10.03 5.59
CA ILE A 131 4.97 10.69 5.69
C ILE A 131 5.19 11.26 7.09
N HIS A 132 4.18 11.89 7.68
CA HIS A 132 4.23 12.37 9.07
C HIS A 132 4.52 11.22 10.04
N TRP A 133 3.76 10.12 9.99
CA TRP A 133 3.95 8.97 10.87
C TRP A 133 5.31 8.29 10.69
N ILE A 134 5.82 8.20 9.47
CA ILE A 134 7.18 7.70 9.23
C ILE A 134 8.19 8.57 10.00
N GLY A 135 8.04 9.90 9.96
CA GLY A 135 8.87 10.81 10.75
C GLY A 135 8.75 10.56 12.25
N GLU A 136 7.54 10.32 12.77
CA GLU A 136 7.32 10.01 14.19
C GLU A 136 7.98 8.69 14.61
N TRP A 137 7.89 7.65 13.78
CA TRP A 137 8.53 6.37 14.06
C TRP A 137 10.06 6.46 14.07
N GLU A 138 10.65 7.28 13.22
CA GLU A 138 12.10 7.46 13.11
C GLU A 138 12.70 8.46 14.12
N LYS A 139 11.87 9.17 14.92
CA LYS A 139 12.35 10.11 15.95
C LYS A 139 13.20 9.47 17.06
N ASP A 140 13.14 8.15 17.22
CA ASP A 140 14.00 7.43 18.17
C ASP A 140 15.48 7.38 17.75
N GLY A 141 15.79 7.78 16.51
CA GLY A 141 17.14 7.79 15.94
C GLY A 141 17.72 6.40 15.63
N VAL A 142 16.94 5.34 15.85
CA VAL A 142 17.34 3.92 15.62
C VAL A 142 16.48 3.26 14.56
N THR A 143 15.16 3.48 14.60
CA THR A 143 14.23 2.96 13.60
C THR A 143 14.54 3.58 12.25
N ARG A 144 14.69 2.73 11.23
CA ARG A 144 14.93 3.17 9.86
C ARG A 144 13.97 2.48 8.90
N ILE A 145 13.17 3.29 8.22
CA ILE A 145 12.26 2.87 7.14
C ILE A 145 12.91 3.26 5.81
N ASP A 146 13.14 2.27 4.95
CA ASP A 146 13.91 2.47 3.71
C ASP A 146 13.04 3.06 2.59
N GLY A 147 11.72 2.78 2.58
CA GLY A 147 10.88 3.23 1.48
C GLY A 147 9.41 3.35 1.81
N ILE A 148 8.68 3.90 0.83
CA ILE A 148 7.22 4.04 0.83
C ILE A 148 6.67 3.28 -0.37
N GLY A 149 5.66 2.42 -0.12
CA GLY A 149 4.88 1.74 -1.14
C GLY A 149 3.50 2.39 -1.30
N SER A 150 3.09 2.63 -2.54
CA SER A 150 1.70 2.94 -2.87
C SER A 150 1.07 1.77 -3.60
N GLN A 151 -0.04 1.25 -3.07
CA GLN A 151 -0.74 0.12 -3.70
C GLN A 151 -1.25 0.48 -5.10
N MET A 152 -1.75 1.70 -5.29
CA MET A 152 -2.25 2.18 -6.60
C MET A 152 -3.38 1.33 -7.17
N HIS A 153 -4.37 0.98 -6.34
CA HIS A 153 -5.63 0.40 -6.80
C HIS A 153 -6.52 1.49 -7.41
N VAL A 154 -6.27 1.82 -8.67
CA VAL A 154 -6.90 2.97 -9.33
C VAL A 154 -8.10 2.59 -10.22
N SER A 155 -8.84 3.58 -10.67
CA SER A 155 -9.83 3.44 -11.75
C SER A 155 -9.73 4.63 -12.68
N PHE A 156 -9.75 4.38 -14.00
CA PHE A 156 -9.97 5.44 -14.98
C PHE A 156 -11.39 5.96 -14.84
N SER A 157 -11.59 7.26 -14.97
CA SER A 157 -12.91 7.87 -14.96
C SER A 157 -13.31 8.41 -16.35
N ALA A 158 -14.48 8.01 -16.84
CA ALA A 158 -15.04 8.58 -18.07
C ALA A 158 -15.46 10.06 -17.93
N ASN A 159 -15.53 10.59 -16.71
CA ASN A 159 -15.69 12.02 -16.47
C ASN A 159 -14.32 12.72 -16.62
N PRO A 160 -14.14 13.59 -17.64
CA PRO A 160 -12.84 14.18 -17.94
C PRO A 160 -12.31 15.10 -16.83
N THR A 161 -13.19 15.76 -16.07
CA THR A 161 -12.77 16.60 -14.94
C THR A 161 -12.24 15.76 -13.80
N VAL A 162 -12.91 14.65 -13.48
CA VAL A 162 -12.48 13.70 -12.45
C VAL A 162 -11.18 13.01 -12.88
N GLN A 163 -11.07 12.58 -14.14
CA GLN A 163 -9.86 11.92 -14.64
C GLN A 163 -8.65 12.86 -14.56
N LYS A 164 -8.82 14.12 -14.96
CA LYS A 164 -7.76 15.13 -14.85
C LYS A 164 -7.34 15.35 -13.39
N SER A 165 -8.28 15.45 -12.47
CA SER A 165 -8.00 15.57 -11.04
C SER A 165 -7.15 14.37 -10.53
N LYS A 166 -7.53 13.15 -10.90
CA LYS A 166 -6.77 11.93 -10.54
C LYS A 166 -5.34 11.97 -11.08
N GLU A 167 -5.14 12.36 -12.34
CA GLU A 167 -3.82 12.48 -12.93
C GLU A 167 -2.94 13.53 -12.22
N GLU A 168 -3.51 14.69 -11.89
CA GLU A 168 -2.83 15.72 -11.11
C GLU A 168 -2.39 15.22 -9.72
N HIS A 169 -3.25 14.42 -9.05
CA HIS A 169 -2.95 13.89 -7.72
C HIS A 169 -1.99 12.69 -7.74
N VAL A 170 -1.96 11.90 -8.82
CA VAL A 170 -0.90 10.92 -9.06
C VAL A 170 0.47 11.62 -9.18
N VAL A 171 0.55 12.70 -9.98
CA VAL A 171 1.78 13.51 -10.10
C VAL A 171 2.18 14.08 -8.75
N LYS A 172 1.24 14.66 -8.00
CA LYS A 172 1.50 15.22 -6.67
C LYS A 172 1.95 14.15 -5.67
N MET A 173 1.33 12.96 -5.67
CA MET A 173 1.76 11.82 -4.86
C MET A 173 3.24 11.50 -5.13
N LEU A 174 3.60 11.31 -6.39
CA LEU A 174 4.99 10.97 -6.77
C LEU A 174 5.98 12.07 -6.36
N GLN A 175 5.61 13.34 -6.50
CA GLN A 175 6.44 14.47 -6.06
C GLN A 175 6.63 14.48 -4.53
N LEU A 176 5.57 14.23 -3.76
CA LEU A 176 5.64 14.15 -2.30
C LEU A 176 6.51 12.97 -1.85
N MET A 177 6.37 11.80 -2.50
CA MET A 177 7.19 10.62 -2.20
C MET A 177 8.66 10.88 -2.54
N ALA A 178 8.97 11.46 -3.71
CA ALA A 178 10.33 11.82 -4.11
C ALA A 178 10.99 12.80 -3.11
N ALA A 179 10.23 13.77 -2.61
CA ALA A 179 10.72 14.76 -1.64
C ALA A 179 11.15 14.15 -0.30
N THR A 180 10.71 12.93 0.04
CA THR A 180 11.14 12.23 1.26
C THR A 180 12.58 11.74 1.21
N GLY A 181 13.18 11.61 0.03
CA GLY A 181 14.49 10.99 -0.16
C GLY A 181 14.50 9.46 0.00
N LYS A 182 13.36 8.85 0.34
CA LYS A 182 13.21 7.40 0.54
C LYS A 182 13.03 6.65 -0.79
N LEU A 183 13.25 5.34 -0.77
CA LEU A 183 12.88 4.48 -1.89
C LEU A 183 11.37 4.53 -2.12
N VAL A 184 10.97 4.47 -3.38
CA VAL A 184 9.56 4.53 -3.80
C VAL A 184 9.22 3.32 -4.63
N LYS A 185 8.14 2.62 -4.29
CA LYS A 185 7.56 1.58 -5.14
C LYS A 185 6.07 1.80 -5.35
N ILE A 186 5.58 1.38 -6.51
CA ILE A 186 4.17 1.07 -6.73
C ILE A 186 4.05 -0.44 -6.48
N SER A 187 3.26 -0.84 -5.48
CA SER A 187 3.33 -2.20 -4.95
C SER A 187 2.27 -3.15 -5.49
N GLU A 188 1.12 -2.62 -5.94
CA GLU A 188 -0.07 -3.44 -6.22
C GLU A 188 -0.93 -2.84 -7.35
N LEU A 189 -0.30 -2.26 -8.37
CA LEU A 189 -1.01 -1.56 -9.43
C LEU A 189 -2.07 -2.44 -10.09
N ASP A 190 -3.32 -2.05 -9.99
CA ASP A 190 -4.43 -2.53 -10.81
C ASP A 190 -5.35 -1.37 -11.21
N MET A 191 -6.18 -1.59 -12.24
CA MET A 191 -7.02 -0.53 -12.77
C MET A 191 -8.41 -1.02 -13.15
N GLY A 192 -9.44 -0.38 -12.58
CA GLY A 192 -10.81 -0.49 -13.05
C GLY A 192 -11.19 0.62 -14.02
N TYR A 193 -12.44 0.64 -14.43
CA TYR A 193 -13.04 1.68 -15.26
C TYR A 193 -14.33 2.15 -14.63
N ASN A 194 -14.50 3.47 -14.45
CA ASN A 194 -15.73 4.07 -13.98
C ASN A 194 -16.39 4.87 -15.09
N ASP A 195 -17.70 4.74 -15.26
CA ASP A 195 -18.49 5.56 -16.15
C ASP A 195 -18.49 7.05 -15.71
N ALA A 196 -19.14 7.92 -16.48
CA ALA A 196 -19.20 9.35 -16.17
C ALA A 196 -19.96 9.69 -14.86
N ALA A 197 -20.79 8.77 -14.37
CA ALA A 197 -21.51 8.88 -13.11
C ALA A 197 -20.70 8.30 -11.91
N GLY A 198 -19.56 7.66 -12.17
CA GLY A 198 -18.70 7.07 -11.15
C GLY A 198 -18.98 5.59 -10.86
N ASN A 199 -19.87 4.94 -11.62
CA ASN A 199 -20.14 3.51 -11.43
C ASN A 199 -19.07 2.65 -12.11
N ALA A 200 -18.67 1.55 -11.46
CA ALA A 200 -17.73 0.59 -12.04
C ALA A 200 -18.34 -0.08 -13.28
N VAL A 201 -17.55 -0.19 -14.33
CA VAL A 201 -17.92 -0.89 -15.58
C VAL A 201 -17.21 -2.23 -15.62
N MET A 202 -18.00 -3.30 -15.70
CA MET A 202 -17.48 -4.67 -15.74
C MET A 202 -16.79 -4.97 -17.06
N THR A 203 -15.83 -5.88 -17.05
CA THR A 203 -15.01 -6.26 -18.22
C THR A 203 -15.84 -6.55 -19.46
N GLU A 204 -16.95 -7.30 -19.34
CA GLU A 204 -17.81 -7.69 -20.45
C GLU A 204 -18.58 -6.51 -21.10
N ASN A 205 -18.64 -5.38 -20.42
CA ASN A 205 -19.37 -4.18 -20.88
C ASN A 205 -18.43 -3.09 -21.44
N LEU A 206 -17.11 -3.32 -21.40
CA LEU A 206 -16.13 -2.38 -21.90
C LEU A 206 -16.07 -2.39 -23.44
N THR A 207 -16.07 -1.20 -24.02
CA THR A 207 -15.77 -1.00 -25.45
C THR A 207 -14.25 -0.96 -25.69
N GLU A 208 -13.84 -1.17 -26.94
CA GLU A 208 -12.45 -1.02 -27.35
C GLU A 208 -11.88 0.38 -27.04
N ALA A 209 -12.68 1.42 -27.21
CA ALA A 209 -12.29 2.79 -26.89
C ALA A 209 -11.97 2.96 -25.40
N GLN A 210 -12.75 2.35 -24.52
CA GLN A 210 -12.52 2.37 -23.07
C GLN A 210 -11.28 1.58 -22.69
N HIS A 211 -11.01 0.44 -23.31
CA HIS A 211 -9.75 -0.27 -23.14
C HIS A 211 -8.52 0.56 -23.53
N LYS A 212 -8.62 1.37 -24.61
CA LYS A 212 -7.55 2.30 -25.01
C LYS A 212 -7.36 3.43 -23.99
N GLN A 213 -8.43 3.98 -23.44
CA GLN A 213 -8.35 4.98 -22.37
C GLN A 213 -7.63 4.44 -21.13
N MET A 214 -7.93 3.20 -20.73
CA MET A 214 -7.21 2.54 -19.64
C MET A 214 -5.73 2.34 -19.98
N SER A 215 -5.41 1.96 -21.22
CA SER A 215 -4.04 1.82 -21.71
C SER A 215 -3.26 3.13 -21.60
N ASP A 216 -3.86 4.24 -22.03
CA ASP A 216 -3.25 5.56 -21.94
C ASP A 216 -3.01 5.99 -20.48
N TYR A 217 -3.91 5.61 -19.57
CA TYR A 217 -3.74 5.92 -18.14
C TYR A 217 -2.63 5.05 -17.49
N TYR A 218 -2.51 3.78 -17.86
CA TYR A 218 -1.36 2.95 -17.46
C TYR A 218 -0.03 3.55 -17.93
N ARG A 219 0.03 3.93 -19.22
CA ARG A 219 1.22 4.59 -19.79
C ARG A 219 1.55 5.88 -19.03
N PHE A 220 0.54 6.69 -18.71
CA PHE A 220 0.71 7.90 -17.92
C PHE A 220 1.29 7.59 -16.54
N ILE A 221 0.67 6.70 -15.74
CA ILE A 221 1.11 6.37 -14.38
C ILE A 221 2.57 5.89 -14.39
N VAL A 222 2.87 4.90 -15.22
CA VAL A 222 4.20 4.30 -15.31
C VAL A 222 5.24 5.32 -15.78
N GLY A 223 4.91 6.10 -16.82
CA GLY A 223 5.78 7.16 -17.34
C GLY A 223 6.06 8.26 -16.30
N GLN A 224 5.03 8.68 -15.54
CA GLN A 224 5.22 9.68 -14.47
C GLN A 224 6.09 9.15 -13.33
N TYR A 225 5.98 7.87 -12.97
CA TYR A 225 6.86 7.26 -11.98
C TYR A 225 8.35 7.41 -12.38
N PHE A 226 8.72 7.01 -13.58
CA PHE A 226 10.12 7.12 -14.03
C PHE A 226 10.57 8.56 -14.28
N LYS A 227 9.64 9.46 -14.63
CA LYS A 227 9.94 10.87 -14.85
C LYS A 227 10.16 11.66 -13.55
N ILE A 228 9.38 11.37 -12.50
CA ILE A 228 9.34 12.17 -11.27
C ILE A 228 10.25 11.58 -10.19
N ILE A 229 10.24 10.27 -10.02
CA ILE A 229 11.06 9.62 -8.99
C ILE A 229 12.51 9.58 -9.44
N PRO A 230 13.45 10.16 -8.67
CA PRO A 230 14.89 10.07 -8.98
C PRO A 230 15.35 8.62 -9.11
N ALA A 231 16.23 8.32 -10.05
CA ALA A 231 16.70 6.95 -10.32
C ALA A 231 17.23 6.22 -9.07
N SER A 232 17.87 6.95 -8.15
CA SER A 232 18.34 6.41 -6.87
C SER A 232 17.25 6.04 -5.88
N GLN A 233 16.03 6.51 -6.10
CA GLN A 233 14.85 6.23 -5.27
C GLN A 233 13.88 5.24 -5.95
N GLN A 234 14.05 4.94 -7.24
CA GLN A 234 13.20 4.00 -7.97
C GLN A 234 13.43 2.59 -7.46
N TYR A 235 12.41 1.98 -6.85
CA TYR A 235 12.51 0.58 -6.40
C TYR A 235 11.80 -0.38 -7.35
N GLY A 236 10.64 -0.02 -7.88
CA GLY A 236 9.93 -0.81 -8.87
C GLY A 236 8.43 -0.58 -8.91
N ILE A 237 7.78 -1.28 -9.84
CA ILE A 237 6.33 -1.32 -10.02
C ILE A 237 5.91 -2.79 -10.08
N THR A 238 4.93 -3.17 -9.26
CA THR A 238 4.33 -4.50 -9.24
C THR A 238 2.86 -4.40 -9.68
N GLN A 239 2.49 -5.21 -10.66
CA GLN A 239 1.09 -5.41 -11.04
C GLN A 239 0.41 -6.36 -10.05
N TRP A 240 -0.78 -5.98 -9.53
CA TRP A 240 -1.51 -6.79 -8.54
C TRP A 240 -2.19 -8.01 -9.17
N CYS A 241 -3.05 -7.78 -10.16
CA CYS A 241 -3.76 -8.83 -10.86
C CYS A 241 -3.11 -9.14 -12.21
N ILE A 242 -2.81 -10.40 -12.50
CA ILE A 242 -2.32 -10.83 -13.82
C ILE A 242 -3.45 -10.70 -14.83
N THR A 243 -4.61 -11.33 -14.54
CA THR A 243 -5.81 -11.32 -15.38
C THR A 243 -6.89 -10.41 -14.82
N ASP A 244 -7.91 -10.16 -15.62
CA ASP A 244 -9.15 -9.55 -15.13
C ASP A 244 -9.72 -10.34 -13.97
N SER A 245 -10.35 -9.64 -13.02
CA SER A 245 -10.88 -10.25 -11.83
C SER A 245 -12.09 -11.13 -12.15
N PRO A 246 -12.10 -12.41 -11.73
CA PRO A 246 -13.30 -13.27 -11.88
C PRO A 246 -14.51 -12.66 -11.17
N LYS A 247 -15.72 -12.93 -11.67
CA LYS A 247 -16.96 -12.36 -11.12
C LYS A 247 -17.20 -12.71 -9.64
N ASP A 248 -16.73 -13.87 -9.23
CA ASP A 248 -16.83 -14.38 -7.86
C ASP A 248 -15.61 -14.05 -6.97
N SER A 249 -14.69 -13.22 -7.48
CA SER A 249 -13.55 -12.75 -6.69
C SER A 249 -14.00 -11.83 -5.55
N GLY A 250 -13.40 -11.99 -4.40
CA GLY A 250 -13.55 -11.05 -3.27
C GLY A 250 -12.90 -9.68 -3.53
N TRP A 251 -12.03 -9.58 -4.54
CA TRP A 251 -11.39 -8.34 -4.93
C TRP A 251 -11.86 -7.91 -6.32
N ARG A 252 -12.57 -6.76 -6.41
CA ARG A 252 -13.00 -6.10 -7.64
C ARG A 252 -13.66 -7.07 -8.65
N GLY A 253 -14.53 -7.97 -8.15
CA GLY A 253 -15.11 -9.06 -8.94
C GLY A 253 -15.76 -8.61 -10.24
N GLY A 254 -15.30 -9.16 -11.38
CA GLY A 254 -15.76 -8.83 -12.72
C GLY A 254 -15.15 -7.58 -13.34
N GLU A 255 -14.29 -6.83 -12.62
CA GLU A 255 -13.65 -5.63 -13.15
C GLU A 255 -12.41 -5.94 -14.03
N PRO A 256 -12.04 -5.02 -14.95
CA PRO A 256 -10.97 -5.21 -15.94
C PRO A 256 -9.55 -4.97 -15.36
N THR A 257 -9.23 -5.54 -14.20
CA THR A 257 -8.05 -5.21 -13.39
C THR A 257 -6.72 -5.66 -13.96
N GLY A 258 -6.72 -6.69 -14.83
CA GLY A 258 -5.51 -7.32 -15.34
C GLY A 258 -4.88 -6.63 -16.57
N LEU A 259 -3.65 -7.02 -16.85
CA LEU A 259 -2.97 -6.74 -18.13
C LEU A 259 -3.32 -7.78 -19.20
N TRP A 260 -3.83 -8.92 -18.77
CA TRP A 260 -4.41 -9.98 -19.61
C TRP A 260 -5.89 -10.15 -19.29
N ASP A 261 -6.65 -10.63 -20.26
CA ASP A 261 -8.04 -11.04 -20.03
C ASP A 261 -8.13 -12.42 -19.33
N ALA A 262 -9.34 -12.88 -19.06
CA ALA A 262 -9.58 -14.18 -18.41
C ALA A 262 -9.09 -15.40 -19.24
N ASN A 263 -8.78 -15.21 -20.53
CA ASN A 263 -8.24 -16.22 -21.43
C ASN A 263 -6.71 -16.08 -21.62
N PHE A 264 -6.06 -15.25 -20.81
CA PHE A 264 -4.63 -14.94 -20.89
C PHE A 264 -4.21 -14.26 -22.21
N LEU A 265 -5.13 -13.57 -22.88
CA LEU A 265 -4.81 -12.72 -24.04
C LEU A 265 -4.42 -11.33 -23.56
N ARG A 266 -3.39 -10.76 -24.18
CA ARG A 266 -2.93 -9.39 -23.84
C ARG A 266 -3.99 -8.37 -24.16
N LYS A 267 -4.27 -7.50 -23.19
CA LYS A 267 -5.18 -6.36 -23.34
C LYS A 267 -4.42 -5.11 -23.81
N HIS A 268 -5.16 -4.06 -24.17
CA HIS A 268 -4.56 -2.73 -24.44
C HIS A 268 -3.76 -2.20 -23.23
N THR A 269 -4.20 -2.49 -22.01
CA THR A 269 -3.51 -2.12 -20.75
C THR A 269 -2.10 -2.69 -20.66
N TYR A 270 -1.86 -3.91 -21.21
CA TYR A 270 -0.51 -4.47 -21.33
C TYR A 270 0.41 -3.58 -22.20
N ALA A 271 -0.11 -3.10 -23.34
CA ALA A 271 0.66 -2.21 -24.21
C ALA A 271 0.96 -0.88 -23.50
N GLY A 272 -0.03 -0.24 -22.88
CA GLY A 272 0.18 1.01 -22.14
C GLY A 272 1.19 0.87 -21.00
N PHE A 273 1.15 -0.23 -20.24
CA PHE A 273 2.15 -0.52 -19.21
C PHE A 273 3.56 -0.65 -19.82
N ALA A 274 3.70 -1.44 -20.90
CA ALA A 274 4.99 -1.64 -21.57
C ALA A 274 5.55 -0.36 -22.21
N ASP A 275 4.69 0.48 -22.79
CA ASP A 275 5.08 1.75 -23.40
C ASP A 275 5.53 2.76 -22.32
N GLY A 276 4.83 2.80 -21.20
CA GLY A 276 5.26 3.58 -20.03
C GLY A 276 6.63 3.17 -19.50
N LEU A 277 6.95 1.87 -19.48
CA LEU A 277 8.28 1.36 -19.09
C LEU A 277 9.37 1.76 -20.09
N ARG A 278 9.04 1.90 -21.39
CA ARG A 278 9.99 2.34 -22.43
C ARG A 278 10.17 3.86 -22.48
N GLY A 279 9.27 4.61 -21.82
CA GLY A 279 9.26 6.07 -21.91
C GLY A 279 8.66 6.61 -23.21
N GLU A 280 7.75 5.83 -23.84
CA GLU A 280 7.07 6.14 -25.12
C GLU A 280 5.68 6.78 -24.88
#